data_e571a88ee7c65a0939f72888665e6aee
#
_entry.id   e571a88ee7c65a0939f72888665e6aee
#
_cell.length_a   1.000
_cell.length_b   1.000
_cell.length_c   1.000
_cell.angle_alpha   90.00
_cell.angle_beta   90.00
_cell.angle_gamma   90.00
#
_symmetry.space_group_name_H-M   'P 1'
#
loop_
_entity.id
_entity.type
_entity.pdbx_description
1 polymer ?
#
loop_
_entity_poly.entity_id
_entity_poly.type
_entity_poly.pdbx_seq_one_letter_code
_entity_poly.pdbx_strand_id
1 'polypeptide(L)'
;MARILRGEIRWADLDPTRGSEQSGRRPVLILSADVFNERSGTVIGVALTSQAPRAGFPLTLELDSAKLPKVSWVKINQIRTLSTERIGRKIGAVSPEELTQVMEGLDEILGA
;
A
#
# COMPACT_ATOMS: atom_id res chain seq x y z
N MET A 1 3.45 19.35 9.63
CA MET A 1 3.23 17.92 9.36
C MET A 1 3.67 17.57 7.96
N ALA A 2 4.41 16.50 7.81
CA ALA A 2 4.85 16.07 6.48
C ALA A 2 3.65 15.57 5.67
N ARG A 3 3.61 15.91 4.39
CA ARG A 3 2.56 15.46 3.49
C ARG A 3 2.70 13.96 3.21
N ILE A 4 1.58 13.28 3.12
CA ILE A 4 1.52 11.88 2.73
C ILE A 4 1.16 11.85 1.24
N LEU A 5 2.07 11.37 0.41
CA LEU A 5 1.95 11.46 -1.04
C LEU A 5 1.67 10.11 -1.67
N ARG A 6 0.89 10.13 -2.75
CA ARG A 6 0.60 8.94 -3.54
C ARG A 6 1.89 8.33 -4.06
N GLY A 7 1.97 7.00 -3.97
CA GLY A 7 3.15 6.25 -4.42
C GLY A 7 4.21 6.05 -3.35
N GLU A 8 4.09 6.72 -2.21
CA GLU A 8 5.00 6.51 -1.10
C GLU A 8 4.72 5.20 -0.40
N ILE A 9 5.79 4.57 0.10
CA ILE A 9 5.69 3.44 1.01
C ILE A 9 6.02 3.97 2.39
N ARG A 10 5.11 3.78 3.33
CA ARG A 10 5.23 4.30 4.69
C ARG A 10 4.89 3.21 5.70
N TRP A 11 5.50 3.29 6.86
CA TRP A 11 5.06 2.45 7.98
C TRP A 11 3.62 2.82 8.35
N ALA A 12 2.84 1.81 8.70
CA ALA A 12 1.46 2.03 9.18
C ALA A 12 1.13 1.01 10.25
N ASP A 13 0.31 1.44 11.20
CA ASP A 13 -0.26 0.56 12.22
C ASP A 13 -1.59 0.01 11.68
N LEU A 14 -1.64 -1.28 11.44
CA LEU A 14 -2.81 -1.93 10.86
C LEU A 14 -3.72 -2.58 11.89
N ASP A 15 -3.35 -2.54 13.15
CA ASP A 15 -4.20 -3.08 14.22
C ASP A 15 -5.33 -2.12 14.59
N PRO A 16 -6.51 -2.62 14.98
CA PRO A 16 -6.89 -4.03 14.97
C PRO A 16 -7.33 -4.51 13.59
N THR A 17 -7.08 -5.78 13.29
CA THR A 17 -7.52 -6.43 12.06
C THR A 17 -8.22 -7.73 12.37
N ARG A 18 -8.89 -8.34 11.36
CA ARG A 18 -9.64 -9.59 11.50
C ARG A 18 -9.33 -10.52 10.34
N GLY A 19 -9.38 -11.82 10.62
CA GLY A 19 -9.26 -12.87 9.62
C GLY A 19 -7.92 -12.86 8.92
N SER A 20 -7.95 -12.88 7.60
CA SER A 20 -6.74 -12.93 6.76
C SER A 20 -6.13 -11.57 6.48
N GLU A 21 -6.65 -10.49 7.07
CA GLU A 21 -6.09 -9.16 6.90
C GLU A 21 -4.69 -9.06 7.51
N GLN A 22 -3.84 -8.27 6.88
CA GLN A 22 -2.53 -7.97 7.45
C GLN A 22 -2.71 -7.19 8.75
N SER A 23 -1.89 -7.53 9.77
CA SER A 23 -1.97 -6.93 11.09
C SER A 23 -0.61 -6.41 11.52
N GLY A 24 -0.60 -5.66 12.62
CA GLY A 24 0.60 -5.10 13.20
C GLY A 24 1.13 -3.94 12.40
N ARG A 25 2.39 -3.60 12.65
CA ARG A 25 3.05 -2.50 11.97
C ARG A 25 3.68 -3.01 10.68
N ARG A 26 3.24 -2.47 9.55
CA ARG A 26 3.63 -2.96 8.22
C ARG A 26 3.91 -1.80 7.27
N PRO A 27 4.74 -2.00 6.24
CA PRO A 27 4.80 -1.06 5.14
C PRO A 27 3.49 -1.06 4.36
N VAL A 28 3.06 0.12 3.97
CA VAL A 28 1.84 0.34 3.20
C VAL A 28 2.16 1.25 2.03
N LEU A 29 1.67 0.90 0.85
CA LEU A 29 1.74 1.74 -0.34
C LEU A 29 0.53 2.67 -0.37
N ILE A 30 0.78 3.96 -0.47
CA ILE A 30 -0.28 4.97 -0.51
C ILE A 30 -0.80 5.09 -1.94
N LEU A 31 -2.09 4.83 -2.13
CA LEU A 31 -2.73 4.87 -3.45
C LEU A 31 -3.55 6.14 -3.66
N SER A 32 -4.05 6.74 -2.59
CA SER A 32 -4.94 7.89 -2.69
C SER A 32 -4.20 9.16 -3.08
N ALA A 33 -4.92 10.02 -3.81
CA ALA A 33 -4.36 11.28 -4.31
C ALA A 33 -3.91 12.19 -3.18
N ASP A 34 -2.89 12.99 -3.45
CA ASP A 34 -2.29 13.89 -2.46
C ASP A 34 -3.32 14.83 -1.84
N VAL A 35 -4.21 15.40 -2.65
CA VAL A 35 -5.24 16.33 -2.18
C VAL A 35 -6.24 15.61 -1.27
N PHE A 36 -6.61 14.39 -1.62
CA PHE A 36 -7.49 13.57 -0.79
C PHE A 36 -6.83 13.33 0.58
N ASN A 37 -5.56 12.91 0.58
CA ASN A 37 -4.82 12.62 1.82
C ASN A 37 -4.75 13.84 2.73
N GLU A 38 -4.57 15.01 2.13
CA GLU A 38 -4.42 16.26 2.86
C GLU A 38 -5.74 16.72 3.49
N ARG A 39 -6.86 16.50 2.80
CA ARG A 39 -8.16 17.03 3.21
C ARG A 39 -9.02 16.09 4.03
N SER A 40 -8.89 14.78 3.81
CA SER A 40 -9.82 13.82 4.40
C SER A 40 -9.43 13.35 5.80
N GLY A 41 -8.17 13.53 6.20
CA GLY A 41 -7.66 12.93 7.43
C GLY A 41 -7.48 11.42 7.33
N THR A 42 -7.64 10.86 6.14
CA THR A 42 -7.44 9.44 5.86
C THR A 42 -6.61 9.25 4.59
N VAL A 43 -6.09 8.04 4.42
CA VAL A 43 -5.45 7.63 3.17
C VAL A 43 -6.03 6.28 2.75
N ILE A 44 -5.97 6.00 1.47
CA ILE A 44 -6.31 4.68 0.94
C ILE A 44 -5.01 4.03 0.51
N GLY A 45 -4.75 2.83 1.01
CA GLY A 45 -3.51 2.14 0.73
C GLY A 45 -3.65 0.64 0.73
N VAL A 46 -2.55 -0.01 0.43
CA VAL A 46 -2.45 -1.47 0.39
C VAL A 46 -1.21 -1.92 1.15
N ALA A 47 -1.36 -2.99 1.93
CA ALA A 47 -0.26 -3.52 2.71
C ALA A 47 0.77 -4.22 1.82
N LEU A 48 2.03 -4.18 2.25
CA LEU A 48 3.11 -4.96 1.66
C LEU A 48 3.42 -6.15 2.55
N THR A 49 3.96 -7.20 1.94
CA THR A 49 4.48 -8.36 2.67
C THR A 49 5.86 -8.72 2.14
N SER A 50 6.71 -9.25 3.02
CA SER A 50 8.01 -9.79 2.62
C SER A 50 7.97 -11.30 2.44
N GLN A 51 6.83 -11.94 2.67
CA GLN A 51 6.63 -13.36 2.41
C GLN A 51 6.06 -13.54 1.01
N ALA A 52 6.71 -14.36 0.19
CA ALA A 52 6.26 -14.60 -1.18
C ALA A 52 4.82 -15.13 -1.18
N PRO A 53 3.88 -14.42 -1.82
CA PRO A 53 2.49 -14.87 -1.85
C PRO A 53 2.32 -16.02 -2.83
N ARG A 54 1.26 -16.82 -2.63
CA ARG A 54 0.93 -17.93 -3.55
C ARG A 54 0.30 -17.41 -4.84
N ALA A 55 -0.52 -16.37 -4.73
CA ALA A 55 -1.19 -15.79 -5.88
C ALA A 55 -0.34 -14.66 -6.46
N GLY A 56 -0.33 -14.55 -7.79
CA GLY A 56 0.33 -13.47 -8.49
C GLY A 56 -0.66 -12.37 -8.86
N PHE A 57 -0.28 -11.58 -9.85
CA PHE A 57 -1.12 -10.51 -10.39
C PHE A 57 -2.46 -11.06 -10.90
N PRO A 58 -3.60 -10.41 -10.63
CA PRO A 58 -3.76 -9.06 -10.08
C PRO A 58 -3.83 -8.97 -8.55
N LEU A 59 -3.76 -10.08 -7.83
CA LEU A 59 -3.89 -10.07 -6.37
C LEU A 59 -2.65 -9.50 -5.69
N THR A 60 -1.47 -9.74 -6.28
CA THR A 60 -0.20 -9.26 -5.73
C THR A 60 0.71 -8.77 -6.84
N LEU A 61 1.68 -7.94 -6.48
CA LEU A 61 2.71 -7.46 -7.39
C LEU A 61 4.03 -7.38 -6.65
N GLU A 62 5.06 -8.04 -7.18
CA GLU A 62 6.41 -7.92 -6.64
C GLU A 62 6.99 -6.55 -7.00
N LEU A 63 7.59 -5.89 -6.01
CA LEU A 63 8.25 -4.60 -6.22
C LEU A 63 9.74 -4.79 -6.45
N ASP A 64 10.31 -4.10 -7.43
CA ASP A 64 11.73 -4.17 -7.72
C ASP A 64 12.44 -2.82 -7.73
N SER A 65 11.70 -1.72 -7.82
CA SER A 65 12.28 -0.37 -7.87
C SER A 65 12.41 0.29 -6.50
N ALA A 66 11.59 -0.09 -5.53
CA ALA A 66 11.65 0.46 -4.19
C ALA A 66 12.85 -0.14 -3.44
N LYS A 67 13.64 0.72 -2.82
CA LYS A 67 14.83 0.28 -2.08
C LYS A 67 14.45 -0.13 -0.66
N LEU A 68 13.76 -1.25 -0.57
CA LEU A 68 13.35 -1.81 0.72
C LEU A 68 14.38 -2.81 1.22
N PRO A 69 14.49 -3.01 2.54
CA PRO A 69 15.46 -3.96 3.10
C PRO A 69 15.24 -5.41 2.65
N LYS A 70 14.02 -5.76 2.27
CA LYS A 70 13.66 -7.11 1.83
C LYS A 70 12.83 -7.02 0.56
N VAL A 71 12.91 -8.07 -0.26
CA VAL A 71 11.99 -8.23 -1.39
C VAL A 71 10.57 -8.18 -0.84
N SER A 72 9.72 -7.40 -1.48
CA SER A 72 8.36 -7.15 -0.99
C SER A 72 7.35 -7.25 -2.10
N TRP A 73 6.15 -7.65 -1.73
CA TRP A 73 4.99 -7.76 -2.64
C TRP A 73 3.88 -6.86 -2.14
N VAL A 74 3.25 -6.13 -3.06
CA VAL A 74 2.04 -5.36 -2.77
C VAL A 74 0.87 -6.34 -2.75
N LYS A 75 0.08 -6.32 -1.69
CA LYS A 75 -1.14 -7.15 -1.59
C LYS A 75 -2.32 -6.33 -2.08
N ILE A 76 -2.50 -6.28 -3.38
CA ILE A 76 -3.47 -5.40 -4.05
C ILE A 76 -4.90 -5.61 -3.53
N ASN A 77 -5.25 -6.87 -3.21
CA ASN A 77 -6.59 -7.18 -2.68
C ASN A 77 -6.78 -6.78 -1.21
N GLN A 78 -5.73 -6.27 -0.56
CA GLN A 78 -5.81 -5.79 0.84
C GLN A 78 -5.95 -4.27 0.90
N ILE A 79 -6.66 -3.69 -0.05
CA ILE A 79 -6.92 -2.24 -0.06
C ILE A 79 -7.78 -1.85 1.14
N ARG A 80 -7.41 -0.75 1.79
CA ARG A 80 -8.13 -0.28 2.95
C ARG A 80 -7.93 1.22 3.17
N THR A 81 -8.84 1.81 3.94
CA THR A 81 -8.74 3.19 4.37
C THR A 81 -8.13 3.22 5.77
N LEU A 82 -7.17 4.10 5.97
CA LEU A 82 -6.47 4.26 7.25
C LEU A 82 -6.49 5.72 7.67
N SER A 83 -6.69 5.98 8.97
CA SER A 83 -6.50 7.31 9.53
C SER A 83 -5.04 7.75 9.33
N THR A 84 -4.84 9.01 9.01
CA THR A 84 -3.48 9.55 8.89
C THR A 84 -2.68 9.41 10.18
N GLU A 85 -3.36 9.30 11.32
CA GLU A 85 -2.70 9.08 12.62
C GLU A 85 -2.01 7.72 12.69
N ARG A 86 -2.42 6.77 11.84
CA ARG A 86 -1.80 5.44 11.79
C ARG A 86 -0.57 5.40 10.87
N ILE A 87 -0.31 6.46 10.12
CA ILE A 87 0.74 6.50 9.11
C ILE A 87 2.00 7.08 9.72
N GLY A 88 3.08 6.32 9.63
CA GLY A 88 4.39 6.71 10.12
C GLY A 88 5.29 7.24 9.01
N ARG A 89 6.60 7.07 9.20
CA ARG A 89 7.60 7.65 8.31
C ARG A 89 7.62 6.96 6.93
N LYS A 90 8.03 7.73 5.93
CA LYS A 90 8.30 7.21 4.60
C LYS A 90 9.55 6.32 4.63
N ILE A 91 9.48 5.16 3.96
CA ILE A 91 10.60 4.23 3.83
C ILE A 91 10.96 3.97 2.38
N GLY A 92 10.19 4.44 1.43
CA GLY A 92 10.46 4.27 0.01
C GLY A 92 9.35 4.83 -0.84
N ALA A 93 9.41 4.53 -2.12
CA ALA A 93 8.37 4.89 -3.09
C ALA A 93 8.43 3.92 -4.25
N VAL A 94 7.27 3.65 -4.87
CA VAL A 94 7.21 2.83 -6.08
C VAL A 94 7.49 3.71 -7.30
N SER A 95 7.90 3.06 -8.39
CA SER A 95 8.02 3.75 -9.67
C SER A 95 6.62 4.07 -10.23
N PRO A 96 6.52 5.05 -11.16
CA PRO A 96 5.24 5.30 -11.84
C PRO A 96 4.68 4.06 -12.53
N GLU A 97 5.54 3.23 -13.10
CA GLU A 97 5.16 1.99 -13.78
C GLU A 97 4.56 0.99 -12.80
N GLU A 98 5.18 0.81 -11.64
CA GLU A 98 4.66 -0.08 -10.60
C GLU A 98 3.33 0.41 -10.06
N LEU A 99 3.21 1.72 -9.86
CA LEU A 99 1.94 2.30 -9.41
C LEU A 99 0.82 2.03 -10.41
N THR A 100 1.10 2.20 -11.70
CA THR A 100 0.16 1.89 -12.78
C THR A 100 -0.25 0.41 -12.74
N GLN A 101 0.71 -0.50 -12.56
CA GLN A 101 0.42 -1.93 -12.47
C GLN A 101 -0.47 -2.26 -11.27
N VAL A 102 -0.23 -1.62 -10.12
CA VAL A 102 -1.09 -1.81 -8.94
C VAL A 102 -2.51 -1.35 -9.24
N MET A 103 -2.65 -0.19 -9.87
CA MET A 103 -3.98 0.33 -10.22
C MET A 103 -4.69 -0.56 -11.23
N GLU A 104 -3.96 -1.11 -12.20
CA GLU A 104 -4.53 -2.06 -13.16
C GLU A 104 -5.03 -3.33 -12.45
N GLY A 105 -4.24 -3.85 -11.50
CA GLY A 105 -4.66 -5.01 -10.71
C GLY A 105 -5.90 -4.72 -9.90
N LEU A 106 -5.97 -3.54 -9.30
CA LEU A 106 -7.13 -3.12 -8.53
C LEU A 106 -8.38 -3.03 -9.42
N ASP A 107 -8.23 -2.46 -10.61
CA ASP A 107 -9.34 -2.37 -11.59
C ASP A 107 -9.87 -3.76 -11.95
N GLU A 108 -8.99 -4.74 -12.15
CA GLU A 108 -9.41 -6.12 -12.41
C GLU A 108 -10.19 -6.70 -11.22
N ILE A 109 -9.68 -6.49 -10.01
CA ILE A 109 -10.33 -6.99 -8.79
C ILE A 109 -11.71 -6.37 -8.61
N LEU A 110 -11.83 -5.08 -8.88
CA LEU A 110 -13.10 -4.35 -8.70
C LEU A 110 -14.05 -4.49 -9.89
N GLY A 111 -13.59 -5.04 -10.99
CA GLY A 111 -14.40 -5.18 -12.19
C GLY A 111 -14.58 -3.86 -12.96
N ALA A 112 -13.67 -2.95 -12.78
CA ALA A 112 -13.75 -1.63 -13.42
C ALA A 112 -13.17 -1.67 -14.84
#